data_161cc0ddc0d593afa85b9b2909e88669
#
_entry.id   161cc0ddc0d593afa85b9b2909e88669
#
_cell.length_a   1.000
_cell.length_b   1.000
_cell.length_c   1.000
_cell.angle_alpha   90.00
_cell.angle_beta   90.00
_cell.angle_gamma   90.00
#
_symmetry.space_group_name_H-M   'P 1'
#
loop_
_entity.id
_entity.type
_entity.pdbx_description
1 polymer ?
#
loop_
_entity_poly.entity_id
_entity_poly.type
_entity_poly.pdbx_seq_one_letter_code
_entity_poly.pdbx_strand_id
1 'polypeptide(L)'
;FPSNPFKAMAEGQMLQVIVFALLVGFALTRAGDAGERIANWFRDMEVIVMTMVGILIELAPYGVFALLTKLFATMGFGTIIDLAAYFFTLLGVLVFHGLVVYTSLLRTLTGLSPVVLLQKMRRVWAFAFSTASSGATLPITLRTVEKRLGVSKSVAGFSVPLGATINMDGTAIMQGVATVFIAQ
;
A
#
# COMPACT_ATOMS: atom_id res chain seq x y z
N PHE A 1 19.90 -7.49 -14.51
CA PHE A 1 19.47 -8.89 -14.35
C PHE A 1 20.06 -9.44 -13.06
N PRO A 2 19.29 -10.13 -12.20
CA PRO A 2 19.84 -10.73 -11.00
C PRO A 2 20.77 -11.89 -11.38
N SER A 3 22.06 -11.74 -11.12
CA SER A 3 23.02 -12.83 -11.29
C SER A 3 22.80 -13.94 -10.26
N ASN A 4 22.24 -13.60 -9.09
CA ASN A 4 21.87 -14.53 -8.03
C ASN A 4 20.65 -13.99 -7.26
N PRO A 5 19.44 -14.57 -7.48
CA PRO A 5 18.22 -14.08 -6.83
C PRO A 5 18.24 -14.26 -5.31
N PHE A 6 18.86 -15.30 -4.79
CA PHE A 6 18.94 -15.52 -3.34
C PHE A 6 19.86 -14.49 -2.68
N LYS A 7 20.96 -14.12 -3.32
CA LYS A 7 21.81 -13.03 -2.86
C LYS A 7 21.07 -11.70 -2.90
N ALA A 8 20.32 -11.42 -3.96
CA ALA A 8 19.50 -10.21 -4.07
C ALA A 8 18.44 -10.10 -2.96
N MET A 9 17.81 -11.22 -2.59
CA MET A 9 16.87 -11.27 -1.46
C MET A 9 17.58 -11.01 -0.13
N ALA A 10 18.73 -11.64 0.11
CA ALA A 10 19.49 -11.48 1.34
C ALA A 10 20.04 -10.05 1.54
N GLU A 11 20.40 -9.39 0.44
CA GLU A 11 20.92 -8.01 0.44
C GLU A 11 19.83 -6.95 0.29
N GLY A 12 18.55 -7.33 0.19
CA GLY A 12 17.43 -6.40 0.04
C GLY A 12 17.42 -5.62 -1.28
N GLN A 13 18.01 -6.17 -2.35
CA GLN A 13 18.06 -5.53 -3.67
C GLN A 13 16.69 -5.67 -4.39
N MET A 14 15.71 -4.89 -3.93
CA MET A 14 14.29 -5.02 -4.28
C MET A 14 14.03 -5.04 -5.79
N LEU A 15 14.70 -4.19 -6.58
CA LEU A 15 14.51 -4.17 -8.02
C LEU A 15 14.86 -5.51 -8.68
N GLN A 16 15.97 -6.14 -8.26
CA GLN A 16 16.37 -7.44 -8.78
C GLN A 16 15.40 -8.54 -8.35
N VAL A 17 14.89 -8.47 -7.12
CA VAL A 17 13.89 -9.40 -6.60
C VAL A 17 12.58 -9.28 -7.39
N ILE A 18 12.12 -8.07 -7.70
CA ILE A 18 10.91 -7.83 -8.51
C ILE A 18 11.07 -8.39 -9.92
N VAL A 19 12.20 -8.11 -10.59
CA VAL A 19 12.47 -8.64 -11.94
C VAL A 19 12.48 -10.18 -11.93
N PHE A 20 13.10 -10.78 -10.92
CA PHE A 20 13.10 -12.24 -10.78
C PHE A 20 11.68 -12.79 -10.55
N ALA A 21 10.90 -12.17 -9.66
CA ALA A 21 9.52 -12.58 -9.38
C ALA A 21 8.62 -12.48 -10.62
N LEU A 22 8.77 -11.43 -11.43
CA LEU A 22 8.05 -11.30 -12.70
C LEU A 22 8.39 -12.43 -13.69
N LEU A 23 9.68 -12.78 -13.81
CA LEU A 23 10.11 -13.90 -14.67
C LEU A 23 9.56 -15.23 -14.19
N VAL A 24 9.62 -15.49 -12.87
CA VAL A 24 9.04 -16.70 -12.27
C VAL A 24 7.53 -16.72 -12.49
N GLY A 25 6.82 -15.64 -12.22
CA GLY A 25 5.38 -15.53 -12.44
C GLY A 25 5.00 -15.82 -13.89
N PHE A 26 5.72 -15.26 -14.85
CA PHE A 26 5.52 -15.54 -16.27
C PHE A 26 5.80 -17.01 -16.64
N ALA A 27 6.86 -17.60 -16.09
CA ALA A 27 7.17 -19.02 -16.31
C ALA A 27 6.07 -19.94 -15.74
N LEU A 28 5.53 -19.64 -14.55
CA LEU A 28 4.45 -20.39 -13.93
C LEU A 28 3.18 -20.41 -14.78
N THR A 29 2.83 -19.29 -15.45
CA THR A 29 1.66 -19.25 -16.35
C THR A 29 1.79 -20.17 -17.55
N ARG A 30 3.02 -20.56 -17.94
CA ARG A 30 3.29 -21.45 -19.06
C ARG A 30 3.59 -22.90 -18.68
N ALA A 31 3.78 -23.16 -17.39
CA ALA A 31 4.18 -24.49 -16.89
C ALA A 31 3.00 -25.44 -16.62
N GLY A 32 1.76 -25.06 -16.99
CA GLY A 32 0.56 -25.89 -16.80
C GLY A 32 0.36 -26.27 -15.32
N ASP A 33 0.00 -27.53 -15.06
CA ASP A 33 -0.33 -28.03 -13.72
C ASP A 33 0.81 -27.84 -12.70
N ALA A 34 2.06 -27.93 -13.14
CA ALA A 34 3.20 -27.67 -12.26
C ALA A 34 3.26 -26.20 -11.84
N GLY A 35 2.97 -25.29 -12.77
CA GLY A 35 2.90 -23.87 -12.50
C GLY A 35 1.79 -23.53 -11.52
N GLU A 36 0.62 -24.14 -11.66
CA GLU A 36 -0.51 -23.94 -10.76
C GLU A 36 -0.20 -24.41 -9.32
N ARG A 37 0.43 -25.58 -9.16
CA ARG A 37 0.84 -26.06 -7.82
C ARG A 37 1.81 -25.12 -7.15
N ILE A 38 2.82 -24.62 -7.84
CA ILE A 38 3.79 -23.68 -7.31
C ILE A 38 3.15 -22.31 -7.03
N ALA A 39 2.25 -21.84 -7.89
CA ALA A 39 1.52 -20.60 -7.64
C ALA A 39 0.64 -20.69 -6.38
N ASN A 40 0.00 -21.82 -6.14
CA ASN A 40 -0.76 -22.09 -4.91
C ASN A 40 0.16 -22.12 -3.68
N TRP A 41 1.32 -22.73 -3.77
CA TRP A 41 2.30 -22.73 -2.70
C TRP A 41 2.76 -21.29 -2.34
N PHE A 42 3.00 -20.42 -3.32
CA PHE A 42 3.31 -19.01 -3.06
C PHE A 42 2.17 -18.27 -2.38
N ARG A 43 0.90 -18.56 -2.74
CA ARG A 43 -0.26 -17.98 -2.07
C ARG A 43 -0.36 -18.42 -0.60
N ASP A 44 -0.10 -19.69 -0.33
CA ASP A 44 -0.10 -20.22 1.05
C ASP A 44 1.04 -19.59 1.86
N MET A 45 2.22 -19.43 1.26
CA MET A 45 3.35 -18.73 1.89
C MET A 45 3.04 -17.26 2.16
N GLU A 46 2.34 -16.57 1.26
CA GLU A 46 1.87 -15.20 1.48
C GLU A 46 0.98 -15.11 2.73
N VAL A 47 0.02 -16.03 2.88
CA VAL A 47 -0.87 -16.08 4.04
C VAL A 47 -0.08 -16.26 5.34
N ILE A 48 0.91 -17.17 5.35
CA ILE A 48 1.78 -17.40 6.51
C ILE A 48 2.58 -16.14 6.84
N VAL A 49 3.24 -15.54 5.84
CA VAL A 49 4.05 -14.33 6.05
C VAL A 49 3.18 -13.18 6.54
N MET A 50 2.00 -12.97 5.95
CA MET A 50 1.08 -11.92 6.39
C MET A 50 0.55 -12.17 7.82
N THR A 51 0.36 -13.42 8.21
CA THR A 51 0.01 -13.77 9.59
C THR A 51 1.16 -13.45 10.55
N MET A 52 2.40 -13.77 10.18
CA MET A 52 3.58 -13.41 10.98
C MET A 52 3.71 -11.88 11.14
N VAL A 53 3.52 -11.14 10.05
CA VAL A 53 3.49 -9.66 10.10
C VAL A 53 2.37 -9.17 11.02
N GLY A 54 1.18 -9.77 10.97
CA GLY A 54 0.07 -9.47 11.86
C GLY A 54 0.44 -9.60 13.33
N ILE A 55 1.09 -10.70 13.71
CA ILE A 55 1.57 -10.95 15.09
C ILE A 55 2.58 -9.86 15.52
N LEU A 56 3.49 -9.47 14.63
CA LEU A 56 4.47 -8.40 14.90
C LEU A 56 3.79 -7.04 15.07
N ILE A 57 2.76 -6.74 14.27
CA ILE A 57 1.99 -5.49 14.36
C ILE A 57 1.24 -5.39 15.69
N GLU A 58 0.82 -6.48 16.31
CA GLU A 58 0.21 -6.46 17.65
C GLU A 58 1.17 -5.92 18.72
N LEU A 59 2.48 -6.06 18.52
CA LEU A 59 3.51 -5.51 19.39
C LEU A 59 3.86 -4.04 19.06
N ALA A 60 3.42 -3.53 17.93
CA ALA A 60 3.76 -2.19 17.46
C ALA A 60 3.40 -1.06 18.47
N PRO A 61 2.25 -1.08 19.17
CA PRO A 61 1.93 -0.04 20.16
C PRO A 61 2.99 0.09 21.26
N TYR A 62 3.53 -1.02 21.73
CA TYR A 62 4.58 -1.04 22.75
C TYR A 62 5.91 -0.50 22.20
N GLY A 63 6.27 -0.90 20.98
CA GLY A 63 7.46 -0.40 20.30
C GLY A 63 7.39 1.10 20.02
N VAL A 64 6.25 1.58 19.51
CA VAL A 64 6.00 2.99 19.27
C VAL A 64 6.05 3.80 20.57
N PHE A 65 5.42 3.33 21.64
CA PHE A 65 5.48 3.97 22.95
C PHE A 65 6.92 4.09 23.46
N ALA A 66 7.72 3.02 23.39
CA ALA A 66 9.11 3.02 23.83
C ALA A 66 9.98 3.99 22.99
N LEU A 67 9.80 3.99 21.66
CA LEU A 67 10.52 4.87 20.75
C LEU A 67 10.17 6.35 20.98
N LEU A 68 8.90 6.67 21.13
CA LEU A 68 8.45 8.04 21.42
C LEU A 68 8.94 8.50 22.79
N THR A 69 8.87 7.64 23.80
CA THR A 69 9.40 7.96 25.14
C THR A 69 10.89 8.29 25.07
N LYS A 70 11.68 7.47 24.38
CA LYS A 70 13.10 7.73 24.15
C LYS A 70 13.33 9.04 23.40
N LEU A 71 12.58 9.28 22.35
CA LEU A 71 12.69 10.49 21.52
C LEU A 71 12.45 11.75 22.37
N PHE A 72 11.34 11.80 23.08
CA PHE A 72 11.00 12.97 23.91
C PHE A 72 11.94 13.17 25.12
N ALA A 73 12.45 12.07 25.69
CA ALA A 73 13.44 12.15 26.76
C ALA A 73 14.79 12.72 26.29
N THR A 74 15.15 12.50 25.01
CA THR A 74 16.45 12.92 24.47
C THR A 74 16.42 14.26 23.73
N MET A 75 15.30 14.60 23.08
CA MET A 75 15.22 15.75 22.18
C MET A 75 14.41 16.95 22.72
N GLY A 76 13.66 16.76 23.81
CA GLY A 76 12.92 17.85 24.46
C GLY A 76 11.64 18.28 23.71
N PHE A 77 11.00 19.36 24.25
CA PHE A 77 9.68 19.81 23.74
C PHE A 77 9.69 20.41 22.33
N GLY A 78 10.82 20.96 21.87
CA GLY A 78 10.94 21.51 20.50
C GLY A 78 10.60 20.47 19.44
N THR A 79 11.06 19.25 19.61
CA THR A 79 10.82 18.15 18.68
C THR A 79 9.33 17.79 18.54
N ILE A 80 8.52 18.02 19.60
CA ILE A 80 7.07 17.79 19.53
C ILE A 80 6.41 18.74 18.52
N ILE A 81 6.85 19.99 18.49
CA ILE A 81 6.32 21.01 17.56
C ILE A 81 6.69 20.64 16.13
N ASP A 82 7.94 20.23 15.90
CA ASP A 82 8.41 19.82 14.58
C ASP A 82 7.68 18.57 14.07
N LEU A 83 7.50 17.58 14.94
CA LEU A 83 6.71 16.37 14.61
C LEU A 83 5.24 16.69 14.35
N ALA A 84 4.65 17.62 15.10
CA ALA A 84 3.28 18.06 14.86
C ALA A 84 3.18 18.80 13.52
N ALA A 85 4.13 19.68 13.21
CA ALA A 85 4.19 20.36 11.92
C ALA A 85 4.32 19.36 10.75
N TYR A 86 5.21 18.37 10.87
CA TYR A 86 5.32 17.27 9.91
C TYR A 86 3.98 16.54 9.73
N PHE A 87 3.36 16.12 10.84
CA PHE A 87 2.11 15.36 10.81
C PHE A 87 0.98 16.15 10.13
N PHE A 88 0.77 17.40 10.49
CA PHE A 88 -0.30 18.22 9.89
C PHE A 88 -0.01 18.58 8.43
N THR A 89 1.26 18.81 8.07
CA THR A 89 1.65 19.01 6.68
C THR A 89 1.37 17.78 5.84
N LEU A 90 1.79 16.60 6.30
CA LEU A 90 1.54 15.33 5.62
C LEU A 90 0.04 15.07 5.48
N LEU A 91 -0.72 15.23 6.56
CA LEU A 91 -2.18 15.06 6.54
C LEU A 91 -2.85 16.02 5.56
N GLY A 92 -2.45 17.30 5.57
CA GLY A 92 -2.96 18.31 4.65
C GLY A 92 -2.70 17.98 3.19
N VAL A 93 -1.48 17.54 2.86
CA VAL A 93 -1.11 17.12 1.50
C VAL A 93 -1.89 15.87 1.06
N LEU A 94 -2.06 14.88 1.93
CA LEU A 94 -2.83 13.67 1.63
C LEU A 94 -4.32 13.98 1.40
N VAL A 95 -4.91 14.83 2.23
CA VAL A 95 -6.30 15.29 2.08
C VAL A 95 -6.46 16.08 0.77
N PHE A 96 -5.55 17.00 0.49
CA PHE A 96 -5.54 17.75 -0.77
C PHE A 96 -5.42 16.80 -1.97
N HIS A 97 -4.49 15.88 -1.93
CA HIS A 97 -4.30 14.88 -3.00
C HIS A 97 -5.56 14.04 -3.22
N GLY A 98 -6.15 13.50 -2.16
CA GLY A 98 -7.36 12.68 -2.25
C GLY A 98 -8.59 13.44 -2.73
N LEU A 99 -8.82 14.64 -2.19
CA LEU A 99 -10.03 15.41 -2.49
C LEU A 99 -9.92 16.31 -3.73
N VAL A 100 -8.73 16.79 -4.07
CA VAL A 100 -8.55 17.70 -5.20
C VAL A 100 -7.96 16.96 -6.39
N VAL A 101 -6.81 16.32 -6.25
CA VAL A 101 -6.12 15.70 -7.38
C VAL A 101 -6.93 14.54 -7.95
N TYR A 102 -7.30 13.57 -7.13
CA TYR A 102 -8.09 12.43 -7.61
C TYR A 102 -9.47 12.80 -8.14
N THR A 103 -10.16 13.73 -7.48
CA THR A 103 -11.49 14.13 -7.95
C THR A 103 -11.42 14.94 -9.22
N SER A 104 -10.39 15.77 -9.40
CA SER A 104 -10.14 16.52 -10.64
C SER A 104 -9.79 15.58 -11.80
N LEU A 105 -8.87 14.62 -11.57
CA LEU A 105 -8.52 13.61 -12.57
C LEU A 105 -9.75 12.77 -12.98
N LEU A 106 -10.53 12.31 -12.02
CA LEU A 106 -11.76 11.58 -12.33
C LEU A 106 -12.70 12.40 -13.20
N ARG A 107 -12.95 13.65 -12.81
CA ARG A 107 -13.86 14.54 -13.52
C ARG A 107 -13.39 14.86 -14.94
N THR A 108 -12.11 15.18 -15.09
CA THR A 108 -11.54 15.58 -16.39
C THR A 108 -11.36 14.43 -17.36
N LEU A 109 -10.94 13.26 -16.87
CA LEU A 109 -10.66 12.10 -17.71
C LEU A 109 -11.90 11.28 -18.05
N THR A 110 -12.88 11.21 -17.13
CA THR A 110 -14.03 10.32 -17.30
C THR A 110 -15.37 11.03 -17.34
N GLY A 111 -15.44 12.30 -16.95
CA GLY A 111 -16.70 13.04 -16.82
C GLY A 111 -17.59 12.57 -15.64
N LEU A 112 -17.17 11.56 -14.89
CA LEU A 112 -17.92 11.00 -13.77
C LEU A 112 -17.97 11.96 -12.58
N SER A 113 -19.04 11.86 -11.78
CA SER A 113 -19.17 12.66 -10.55
C SER A 113 -18.28 12.11 -9.43
N PRO A 114 -17.33 12.90 -8.93
CA PRO A 114 -16.51 12.50 -7.78
C PRO A 114 -17.35 12.18 -6.54
N VAL A 115 -18.41 12.95 -6.28
CA VAL A 115 -19.28 12.75 -5.11
C VAL A 115 -19.92 11.35 -5.13
N VAL A 116 -20.36 10.88 -6.30
CA VAL A 116 -20.92 9.53 -6.45
C VAL A 116 -19.87 8.47 -6.16
N LEU A 117 -18.63 8.65 -6.63
CA LEU A 117 -17.53 7.72 -6.32
C LEU A 117 -17.28 7.68 -4.81
N LEU A 118 -17.12 8.85 -4.18
CA LEU A 118 -16.86 8.97 -2.75
C LEU A 118 -17.95 8.26 -1.91
N GLN A 119 -19.22 8.50 -2.25
CA GLN A 119 -20.34 7.87 -1.57
C GLN A 119 -20.39 6.34 -1.75
N LYS A 120 -20.14 5.86 -2.97
CA LYS A 120 -20.13 4.42 -3.26
C LYS A 120 -18.97 3.70 -2.59
N MET A 121 -17.81 4.34 -2.49
CA MET A 121 -16.58 3.78 -1.92
C MET A 121 -16.43 3.98 -0.42
N ARG A 122 -17.35 4.67 0.26
CA ARG A 122 -17.22 5.01 1.69
C ARG A 122 -16.88 3.84 2.63
N ARG A 123 -17.44 2.65 2.34
CA ARG A 123 -17.13 1.44 3.13
C ARG A 123 -15.72 0.93 2.92
N VAL A 124 -15.21 1.04 1.70
CA VAL A 124 -13.84 0.66 1.36
C VAL A 124 -12.86 1.58 2.09
N TRP A 125 -13.12 2.88 2.11
CA TRP A 125 -12.28 3.85 2.80
C TRP A 125 -12.25 3.64 4.31
N ALA A 126 -13.43 3.43 4.92
CA ALA A 126 -13.50 3.14 6.34
C ALA A 126 -12.71 1.86 6.69
N PHE A 127 -12.82 0.82 5.87
CA PHE A 127 -12.09 -0.42 6.07
C PHE A 127 -10.58 -0.25 5.82
N ALA A 128 -10.19 0.45 4.75
CA ALA A 128 -8.79 0.75 4.45
C ALA A 128 -8.13 1.56 5.57
N PHE A 129 -8.84 2.55 6.11
CA PHE A 129 -8.36 3.37 7.23
C PHE A 129 -8.18 2.54 8.50
N SER A 130 -9.13 1.65 8.81
CA SER A 130 -9.06 0.81 10.03
C SER A 130 -7.97 -0.25 9.96
N THR A 131 -7.72 -0.82 8.78
CA THR A 131 -6.71 -1.87 8.60
C THR A 131 -5.33 -1.33 8.27
N ALA A 132 -5.23 -0.07 7.80
CA ALA A 132 -4.01 0.52 7.26
C ALA A 132 -3.28 -0.40 6.26
N SER A 133 -4.04 -1.25 5.54
CA SER A 133 -3.49 -2.25 4.63
C SER A 133 -4.26 -2.30 3.32
N SER A 134 -3.58 -1.97 2.22
CA SER A 134 -4.14 -2.08 0.86
C SER A 134 -4.47 -3.53 0.50
N GLY A 135 -3.60 -4.49 0.89
CA GLY A 135 -3.82 -5.91 0.65
C GLY A 135 -5.05 -6.44 1.37
N ALA A 136 -5.22 -6.13 2.66
CA ALA A 136 -6.40 -6.53 3.43
C ALA A 136 -7.69 -5.90 2.89
N THR A 137 -7.60 -4.76 2.21
CA THR A 137 -8.74 -4.04 1.63
C THR A 137 -9.15 -4.57 0.25
N LEU A 138 -8.28 -5.30 -0.44
CA LEU A 138 -8.54 -5.81 -1.80
C LEU A 138 -9.90 -6.52 -1.95
N PRO A 139 -10.29 -7.47 -1.10
CA PRO A 139 -11.54 -8.20 -1.29
C PRO A 139 -12.79 -7.30 -1.24
N ILE A 140 -12.80 -6.33 -0.32
CA ILE A 140 -13.93 -5.39 -0.21
C ILE A 140 -13.93 -4.37 -1.34
N THR A 141 -12.74 -3.96 -1.81
CA THR A 141 -12.58 -3.08 -2.96
C THR A 141 -13.11 -3.75 -4.22
N LEU A 142 -12.69 -4.98 -4.53
CA LEU A 142 -13.17 -5.75 -5.67
C LEU A 142 -14.70 -5.87 -5.67
N ARG A 143 -15.28 -6.31 -4.56
CA ARG A 143 -16.74 -6.44 -4.44
C ARG A 143 -17.48 -5.09 -4.64
N THR A 144 -16.89 -4.01 -4.16
CA THR A 144 -17.52 -2.68 -4.27
C THR A 144 -17.44 -2.16 -5.70
N VAL A 145 -16.29 -2.31 -6.34
CA VAL A 145 -16.04 -1.91 -7.74
C VAL A 145 -16.98 -2.68 -8.69
N GLU A 146 -17.09 -3.99 -8.52
CA GLU A 146 -17.97 -4.81 -9.33
C GLU A 146 -19.46 -4.49 -9.08
N LYS A 147 -19.91 -4.51 -7.82
CA LYS A 147 -21.34 -4.44 -7.48
C LYS A 147 -21.90 -3.02 -7.43
N ARG A 148 -21.12 -2.02 -7.08
CA ARG A 148 -21.59 -0.64 -6.91
C ARG A 148 -21.16 0.30 -8.01
N LEU A 149 -19.98 0.08 -8.61
CA LEU A 149 -19.51 0.88 -9.73
C LEU A 149 -19.83 0.26 -11.08
N GLY A 150 -20.22 -1.02 -11.14
CA GLY A 150 -20.61 -1.70 -12.37
C GLY A 150 -19.44 -2.10 -13.27
N VAL A 151 -18.22 -2.14 -12.72
CA VAL A 151 -17.03 -2.56 -13.48
C VAL A 151 -17.05 -4.08 -13.68
N SER A 152 -16.73 -4.54 -14.89
CA SER A 152 -16.68 -5.98 -15.18
C SER A 152 -15.68 -6.71 -14.29
N LYS A 153 -15.99 -7.94 -13.92
CA LYS A 153 -15.14 -8.77 -13.03
C LYS A 153 -13.71 -8.94 -13.57
N SER A 154 -13.58 -9.07 -14.89
CA SER A 154 -12.27 -9.21 -15.54
C SER A 154 -11.42 -7.95 -15.36
N VAL A 155 -11.98 -6.77 -15.62
CA VAL A 155 -11.29 -5.49 -15.44
C VAL A 155 -10.98 -5.22 -13.98
N ALA A 156 -11.96 -5.41 -13.09
CA ALA A 156 -11.77 -5.23 -11.64
C ALA A 156 -10.68 -6.15 -11.10
N GLY A 157 -10.72 -7.44 -11.46
CA GLY A 157 -9.78 -8.47 -11.00
C GLY A 157 -8.33 -8.22 -11.43
N PHE A 158 -8.11 -7.49 -12.52
CA PHE A 158 -6.78 -7.05 -12.94
C PHE A 158 -6.39 -5.70 -12.37
N SER A 159 -7.24 -4.68 -12.55
CA SER A 159 -6.89 -3.28 -12.26
C SER A 159 -6.77 -2.99 -10.76
N VAL A 160 -7.60 -3.61 -9.92
CA VAL A 160 -7.60 -3.32 -8.47
C VAL A 160 -6.35 -3.87 -7.78
N PRO A 161 -5.94 -5.15 -7.99
CA PRO A 161 -4.68 -5.65 -7.43
C PRO A 161 -3.45 -4.93 -7.98
N LEU A 162 -3.44 -4.65 -9.30
CA LEU A 162 -2.36 -3.90 -9.93
C LEU A 162 -2.23 -2.50 -9.32
N GLY A 163 -3.35 -1.79 -9.17
CA GLY A 163 -3.38 -0.46 -8.54
C GLY A 163 -2.90 -0.50 -7.09
N ALA A 164 -3.32 -1.49 -6.30
CA ALA A 164 -2.88 -1.63 -4.92
C ALA A 164 -1.36 -1.86 -4.78
N THR A 165 -0.71 -2.38 -5.82
CA THR A 165 0.73 -2.70 -5.81
C THR A 165 1.58 -1.57 -6.43
N ILE A 166 1.11 -0.95 -7.51
CA ILE A 166 1.88 0.04 -8.27
C ILE A 166 1.56 1.47 -7.85
N ASN A 167 0.30 1.75 -7.53
CA ASN A 167 -0.14 3.10 -7.18
C ASN A 167 0.07 3.36 -5.68
N MET A 168 1.29 3.72 -5.30
CA MET A 168 1.71 4.01 -3.93
C MET A 168 2.01 5.50 -3.73
N ASP A 169 1.19 6.37 -4.30
CA ASP A 169 1.34 7.82 -4.24
C ASP A 169 1.27 8.39 -2.82
N GLY A 170 0.44 7.82 -1.93
CA GLY A 170 0.45 8.19 -0.51
C GLY A 170 1.80 7.95 0.16
N THR A 171 2.47 6.84 -0.17
CA THR A 171 3.82 6.54 0.31
C THR A 171 4.85 7.51 -0.28
N ALA A 172 4.74 7.84 -1.56
CA ALA A 172 5.62 8.81 -2.22
C ALA A 172 5.49 10.21 -1.61
N ILE A 173 4.27 10.66 -1.31
CA ILE A 173 4.00 11.92 -0.62
C ILE A 173 4.65 11.91 0.77
N MET A 174 4.46 10.85 1.55
CA MET A 174 5.06 10.72 2.87
C MET A 174 6.59 10.81 2.81
N GLN A 175 7.22 10.10 1.88
CA GLN A 175 8.68 10.14 1.70
C GLN A 175 9.17 11.52 1.28
N GLY A 176 8.47 12.19 0.37
CA GLY A 176 8.80 13.55 -0.07
C GLY A 176 8.72 14.56 1.06
N VAL A 177 7.63 14.57 1.83
CA VAL A 177 7.46 15.45 2.99
C VAL A 177 8.51 15.15 4.06
N ALA A 178 8.74 13.85 4.37
CA ALA A 178 9.76 13.44 5.35
C ALA A 178 11.16 13.92 4.96
N THR A 179 11.53 13.79 3.68
CA THR A 179 12.85 14.21 3.19
C THR A 179 13.07 15.71 3.41
N VAL A 180 12.06 16.54 3.13
CA VAL A 180 12.14 17.98 3.35
C VAL A 180 12.29 18.34 4.83
N PHE A 181 11.51 17.67 5.70
CA PHE A 181 11.60 17.90 7.15
C PHE A 181 12.91 17.42 7.78
N ILE A 182 13.54 16.38 7.25
CA ILE A 182 14.84 15.88 7.72
C ILE A 182 15.99 16.79 7.25
N ALA A 183 15.81 17.45 6.10
CA ALA A 183 16.83 18.32 5.51
C ALA A 183 16.88 19.75 6.13
N GLN A 184 15.91 20.12 6.96
CA GLN A 184 15.85 21.36 7.70
C GLN A 184 16.59 21.27 9.05
#